data_0fe114a6067abec1874c79585b4dab30
#
_entry.id   0fe114a6067abec1874c79585b4dab30
#
_cell.length_a   1.000
_cell.length_b   1.000
_cell.length_c   1.000
_cell.angle_alpha   90.00
_cell.angle_beta   90.00
_cell.angle_gamma   90.00
#
_symmetry.space_group_name_H-M   'P 1'
#
loop_
_entity.id
_entity.type
_entity.pdbx_description
1 polymer ?
#
loop_
_entity_poly.entity_id
_entity_poly.type
_entity_poly.pdbx_seq_one_letter_code
_entity_poly.pdbx_strand_id
1 'polypeptide(L)'
;MNKAFRHALRDIFGDGALIIFMVIVPIVYPIVYALIYNTEAVHEVPVAVVDKAGNATSRDFLNRLNASPDVHIASHATSLEAAKAAVARHEVYGVVYIPEDFAQKLARMEQTRVSVYCDMSGMLYYKAILASATDVSLEMNARIKIQRAGNTTDRQDELTAHPLEYEHIALFNPQSGFASFLLPAVLILIIQQTMILGVGMEAGTRRERMEQTHRFPSADDFTLDAHAELAASEERHRLTRSERLKQWF
;
A
#
# COMPACT_ATOMS: atom_id res chain seq x y z
N MET A 1 -0.89 -21.95 32.61
CA MET A 1 -0.45 -20.58 32.20
C MET A 1 0.77 -20.25 33.06
N ASN A 2 1.96 -20.10 32.43
CA ASN A 2 3.25 -19.98 33.14
C ASN A 2 3.28 -18.75 34.06
N LYS A 3 3.90 -18.89 35.26
CA LYS A 3 4.05 -17.78 36.22
C LYS A 3 4.75 -16.56 35.56
N ALA A 4 5.72 -16.80 34.68
CA ALA A 4 6.40 -15.75 33.91
C ALA A 4 5.44 -14.92 33.05
N PHE A 5 4.49 -15.55 32.37
CA PHE A 5 3.47 -14.84 31.55
C PHE A 5 2.55 -13.93 32.38
N ARG A 6 2.16 -14.39 33.57
CA ARG A 6 1.33 -13.58 34.49
C ARG A 6 2.10 -12.39 35.07
N HIS A 7 3.41 -12.55 35.30
CA HIS A 7 4.27 -11.44 35.72
C HIS A 7 4.43 -10.41 34.60
N ALA A 8 4.75 -10.84 33.38
CA ALA A 8 4.87 -9.94 32.23
C ALA A 8 3.57 -9.16 31.96
N LEU A 9 2.40 -9.82 32.04
CA LEU A 9 1.12 -9.14 31.93
C LEU A 9 0.91 -8.09 33.04
N ARG A 10 1.25 -8.44 34.28
CA ARG A 10 1.13 -7.51 35.40
C ARG A 10 2.04 -6.30 35.26
N ASP A 11 3.24 -6.50 34.75
CA ASP A 11 4.22 -5.43 34.53
C ASP A 11 3.73 -4.50 33.39
N ILE A 12 3.17 -5.04 32.29
CA ILE A 12 2.58 -4.27 31.21
C ILE A 12 1.39 -3.43 31.68
N PHE A 13 0.48 -4.05 32.45
CA PHE A 13 -0.72 -3.33 32.97
C PHE A 13 -0.40 -2.45 34.19
N GLY A 14 0.78 -2.55 34.76
CA GLY A 14 1.23 -1.69 35.87
C GLY A 14 1.95 -0.42 35.42
N ASP A 15 2.36 -0.34 34.15
CA ASP A 15 3.06 0.82 33.60
C ASP A 15 2.22 1.47 32.49
N GLY A 16 1.83 2.73 32.73
CA GLY A 16 0.97 3.46 31.80
C GLY A 16 1.61 3.66 30.41
N ALA A 17 2.93 3.78 30.32
CA ALA A 17 3.63 3.92 29.05
C ALA A 17 3.60 2.60 28.27
N LEU A 18 3.79 1.47 28.92
CA LEU A 18 3.70 0.14 28.32
C LEU A 18 2.29 -0.15 27.80
N ILE A 19 1.24 0.23 28.55
CA ILE A 19 -0.15 0.08 28.09
C ILE A 19 -0.38 0.87 26.80
N ILE A 20 0.09 2.11 26.75
CA ILE A 20 -0.08 2.95 25.55
C ILE A 20 0.57 2.28 24.34
N PHE A 21 1.84 1.88 24.43
CA PHE A 21 2.58 1.34 23.29
C PHE A 21 2.21 -0.08 22.91
N MET A 22 1.92 -0.96 23.87
CA MET A 22 1.63 -2.37 23.60
C MET A 22 0.15 -2.68 23.35
N VAL A 23 -0.76 -1.83 23.83
CA VAL A 23 -2.21 -2.09 23.70
C VAL A 23 -2.91 -1.01 22.91
N ILE A 24 -2.74 0.27 23.28
CA ILE A 24 -3.53 1.36 22.68
C ILE A 24 -3.05 1.62 21.24
N VAL A 25 -1.76 1.76 21.02
CA VAL A 25 -1.20 2.06 19.69
C VAL A 25 -1.58 0.98 18.65
N PRO A 26 -1.40 -0.33 18.89
CA PRO A 26 -1.80 -1.36 17.93
C PRO A 26 -3.30 -1.41 17.60
N ILE A 27 -4.15 -0.91 18.48
CA ILE A 27 -5.60 -0.85 18.26
C ILE A 27 -5.99 0.45 17.55
N VAL A 28 -5.46 1.59 18.00
CA VAL A 28 -5.86 2.91 17.49
C VAL A 28 -5.32 3.16 16.09
N TYR A 29 -4.07 2.78 15.81
CA TYR A 29 -3.45 3.02 14.50
C TYR A 29 -4.22 2.38 13.33
N PRO A 30 -4.60 1.09 13.36
CA PRO A 30 -5.41 0.51 12.29
C PRO A 30 -6.74 1.22 12.06
N ILE A 31 -7.39 1.68 13.14
CA ILE A 31 -8.65 2.43 13.05
C ILE A 31 -8.41 3.79 12.36
N VAL A 32 -7.37 4.51 12.77
CA VAL A 32 -7.01 5.80 12.16
C VAL A 32 -6.65 5.62 10.68
N TYR A 33 -5.85 4.60 10.35
CA TYR A 33 -5.54 4.29 8.96
C TYR A 33 -6.77 3.91 8.15
N ALA A 34 -7.67 3.09 8.71
CA ALA A 34 -8.92 2.73 8.05
C ALA A 34 -9.81 3.95 7.79
N LEU A 35 -9.83 4.92 8.69
CA LEU A 35 -10.58 6.17 8.52
C LEU A 35 -9.94 7.10 7.46
N ILE A 36 -8.61 7.21 7.46
CA ILE A 36 -7.86 8.04 6.49
C ILE A 36 -8.01 7.49 5.07
N TYR A 37 -7.90 6.17 4.92
CA TYR A 37 -7.96 5.51 3.62
C TYR A 37 -9.34 4.97 3.26
N ASN A 38 -10.40 5.45 3.91
CA ASN A 38 -11.79 5.02 3.65
C ASN A 38 -12.24 5.34 2.21
N THR A 39 -11.70 6.40 1.61
CA THR A 39 -11.87 6.69 0.18
C THR A 39 -10.88 5.84 -0.61
N GLU A 40 -11.22 4.58 -0.85
CA GLU A 40 -10.36 3.62 -1.58
C GLU A 40 -10.14 3.97 -3.05
N ALA A 41 -11.06 4.71 -3.66
CA ALA A 41 -11.00 5.21 -5.02
C ALA A 41 -11.05 6.74 -5.02
N VAL A 42 -10.20 7.35 -5.81
CA VAL A 42 -10.26 8.79 -6.05
C VAL A 42 -11.18 9.01 -7.26
N HIS A 43 -12.21 9.80 -7.07
CA HIS A 43 -13.15 10.19 -8.12
C HIS A 43 -12.95 11.66 -8.52
N GLU A 44 -13.36 12.02 -9.73
CA GLU A 44 -13.33 13.39 -10.23
C GLU A 44 -11.93 14.04 -10.20
N VAL A 45 -10.89 13.29 -10.55
CA VAL A 45 -9.52 13.82 -10.60
C VAL A 45 -9.45 14.95 -11.64
N PRO A 46 -9.08 16.19 -11.27
CA PRO A 46 -9.00 17.29 -12.19
C PRO A 46 -7.84 17.12 -13.18
N VAL A 47 -8.16 17.19 -14.48
CA VAL A 47 -7.19 17.14 -15.58
C VAL A 47 -7.30 18.36 -16.48
N ALA A 48 -6.17 18.76 -17.07
CA ALA A 48 -6.14 19.75 -18.14
C ALA A 48 -6.16 19.04 -19.50
N VAL A 49 -6.80 19.67 -20.47
CA VAL A 49 -6.86 19.16 -21.84
C VAL A 49 -6.18 20.12 -22.79
N VAL A 50 -5.37 19.59 -23.70
CA VAL A 50 -4.79 20.30 -24.84
C VAL A 50 -5.29 19.64 -26.12
N ASP A 51 -6.40 20.14 -26.68
CA ASP A 51 -6.96 19.64 -27.93
C ASP A 51 -6.46 20.48 -29.08
N LYS A 52 -5.52 19.95 -29.86
CA LYS A 52 -5.02 20.59 -31.09
C LYS A 52 -5.84 20.21 -32.32
N ALA A 53 -6.62 19.12 -32.22
CA ALA A 53 -7.46 18.67 -33.33
C ALA A 53 -8.74 19.49 -33.49
N GLY A 54 -9.37 19.91 -32.40
CA GLY A 54 -10.53 20.81 -32.36
C GLY A 54 -11.76 20.32 -33.16
N ASN A 55 -11.91 19.02 -33.38
CA ASN A 55 -12.92 18.41 -34.23
C ASN A 55 -13.96 17.58 -33.46
N ALA A 56 -14.97 17.03 -34.18
CA ALA A 56 -16.03 16.25 -33.57
C ALA A 56 -15.50 14.97 -32.88
N THR A 57 -14.48 14.34 -33.47
CA THR A 57 -13.91 13.09 -32.95
C THR A 57 -13.10 13.33 -31.66
N SER A 58 -12.33 14.43 -31.60
CA SER A 58 -11.63 14.79 -30.36
C SER A 58 -12.59 15.17 -29.26
N ARG A 59 -13.66 15.91 -29.60
CA ARG A 59 -14.72 16.24 -28.64
C ARG A 59 -15.45 15.01 -28.11
N ASP A 60 -15.73 14.01 -28.96
CA ASP A 60 -16.35 12.75 -28.51
C ASP A 60 -15.45 12.01 -27.51
N PHE A 61 -14.14 11.94 -27.79
CA PHE A 61 -13.16 11.36 -26.85
C PHE A 61 -13.17 12.11 -25.50
N LEU A 62 -13.11 13.42 -25.52
CA LEU A 62 -13.09 14.25 -24.31
C LEU A 62 -14.40 14.18 -23.53
N ASN A 63 -15.54 14.15 -24.19
CA ASN A 63 -16.84 14.02 -23.54
C ASN A 63 -16.96 12.67 -22.81
N ARG A 64 -16.46 11.59 -23.42
CA ARG A 64 -16.42 10.26 -22.77
C ARG A 64 -15.48 10.25 -21.60
N LEU A 65 -14.31 10.86 -21.73
CA LEU A 65 -13.34 10.96 -20.64
C LEU A 65 -13.93 11.76 -19.46
N ASN A 66 -14.62 12.85 -19.74
CA ASN A 66 -15.28 13.66 -18.70
C ASN A 66 -16.52 12.98 -18.11
N ALA A 67 -17.12 12.02 -18.82
CA ALA A 67 -18.22 11.20 -18.32
C ALA A 67 -17.75 10.02 -17.46
N SER A 68 -16.44 9.74 -17.43
CA SER A 68 -15.85 8.76 -16.54
C SER A 68 -15.98 9.21 -15.08
N PRO A 69 -16.26 8.31 -14.13
CA PRO A 69 -16.42 8.68 -12.73
C PRO A 69 -15.12 9.17 -12.07
N ASP A 70 -13.98 8.80 -12.62
CA ASP A 70 -12.68 9.02 -11.97
C ASP A 70 -11.97 10.29 -12.46
N VAL A 71 -12.41 10.88 -13.59
CA VAL A 71 -11.73 12.02 -14.21
C VAL A 71 -12.71 13.16 -14.48
N HIS A 72 -12.29 14.36 -14.13
CA HIS A 72 -13.00 15.61 -14.45
C HIS A 72 -12.11 16.56 -15.26
N ILE A 73 -12.60 17.05 -16.40
CA ILE A 73 -11.88 18.05 -17.20
C ILE A 73 -12.06 19.42 -16.57
N ALA A 74 -11.06 19.85 -15.79
CA ALA A 74 -11.09 21.13 -15.06
C ALA A 74 -10.73 22.32 -15.95
N SER A 75 -9.86 22.13 -16.95
CA SER A 75 -9.40 23.24 -17.79
C SER A 75 -9.00 22.82 -19.21
N HIS A 76 -9.15 23.75 -20.16
CA HIS A 76 -8.65 23.62 -21.53
C HIS A 76 -7.45 24.55 -21.68
N ALA A 77 -6.27 24.00 -21.89
CA ALA A 77 -5.05 24.77 -22.09
C ALA A 77 -4.72 24.93 -23.58
N THR A 78 -4.17 26.07 -23.95
CA THR A 78 -3.81 26.38 -25.34
C THR A 78 -2.50 25.74 -25.77
N SER A 79 -1.60 25.44 -24.80
CA SER A 79 -0.32 24.79 -25.07
C SER A 79 -0.02 23.71 -24.03
N LEU A 80 0.86 22.79 -24.41
CA LEU A 80 1.31 21.74 -23.52
C LEU A 80 2.12 22.30 -22.34
N GLU A 81 2.88 23.37 -22.58
CA GLU A 81 3.68 24.03 -21.53
C GLU A 81 2.77 24.67 -20.47
N ALA A 82 1.70 25.34 -20.89
CA ALA A 82 0.72 25.92 -19.99
C ALA A 82 0.02 24.85 -19.15
N ALA A 83 -0.33 23.71 -19.76
CA ALA A 83 -0.92 22.59 -19.07
C ALA A 83 0.05 21.95 -18.06
N LYS A 84 1.33 21.74 -18.42
CA LYS A 84 2.37 21.25 -17.50
C LYS A 84 2.63 22.21 -16.35
N ALA A 85 2.56 23.52 -16.61
CA ALA A 85 2.68 24.52 -15.54
C ALA A 85 1.51 24.44 -14.55
N ALA A 86 0.30 24.11 -14.99
CA ALA A 86 -0.84 23.88 -14.11
C ALA A 86 -0.65 22.61 -13.24
N VAL A 87 -0.06 21.54 -13.78
CA VAL A 87 0.34 20.36 -13.00
C VAL A 87 1.39 20.74 -11.94
N ALA A 88 2.40 21.51 -12.32
CA ALA A 88 3.44 21.94 -11.36
C ALA A 88 2.90 22.82 -10.22
N ARG A 89 1.77 23.52 -10.44
CA ARG A 89 1.05 24.27 -9.40
C ARG A 89 0.02 23.43 -8.63
N HIS A 90 -0.12 22.14 -8.95
CA HIS A 90 -1.12 21.24 -8.38
C HIS A 90 -2.58 21.70 -8.60
N GLU A 91 -2.84 22.49 -9.65
CA GLU A 91 -4.19 22.88 -10.08
C GLU A 91 -4.90 21.69 -10.75
N VAL A 92 -4.13 20.85 -11.44
CA VAL A 92 -4.56 19.60 -12.07
C VAL A 92 -3.50 18.52 -11.84
N TYR A 93 -3.90 17.25 -11.91
CA TYR A 93 -3.00 16.11 -11.68
C TYR A 93 -2.58 15.39 -12.96
N GLY A 94 -3.13 15.79 -14.09
CA GLY A 94 -2.75 15.25 -15.38
C GLY A 94 -3.11 16.14 -16.54
N VAL A 95 -2.53 15.83 -17.70
CA VAL A 95 -2.78 16.52 -18.97
C VAL A 95 -3.11 15.48 -20.04
N VAL A 96 -4.20 15.68 -20.75
CA VAL A 96 -4.56 14.90 -21.93
C VAL A 96 -4.28 15.74 -23.17
N TYR A 97 -3.35 15.26 -24.00
CA TYR A 97 -2.96 15.94 -25.23
C TYR A 97 -3.46 15.17 -26.45
N ILE A 98 -4.25 15.83 -27.28
CA ILE A 98 -4.75 15.33 -28.57
C ILE A 98 -4.04 16.06 -29.71
N PRO A 99 -3.31 15.34 -30.58
CA PRO A 99 -2.59 15.96 -31.68
C PRO A 99 -3.52 16.46 -32.79
N GLU A 100 -3.04 17.38 -33.60
CA GLU A 100 -3.79 18.01 -34.67
C GLU A 100 -4.29 17.03 -35.74
N ASP A 101 -3.48 16.01 -36.03
CA ASP A 101 -3.75 14.98 -37.03
C ASP A 101 -4.64 13.82 -36.55
N PHE A 102 -5.15 13.89 -35.31
CA PHE A 102 -5.92 12.84 -34.66
C PHE A 102 -7.05 12.27 -35.53
N ALA A 103 -7.98 13.12 -35.96
CA ALA A 103 -9.12 12.67 -36.78
C ALA A 103 -8.75 12.28 -38.21
N GLN A 104 -7.77 12.96 -38.78
CA GLN A 104 -7.31 12.63 -40.14
C GLN A 104 -6.70 11.23 -40.20
N LYS A 105 -5.85 10.90 -39.25
CA LYS A 105 -5.25 9.57 -39.14
C LYS A 105 -6.32 8.51 -38.90
N LEU A 106 -7.25 8.76 -37.99
CA LEU A 106 -8.35 7.83 -37.77
C LEU A 106 -9.19 7.61 -39.04
N ALA A 107 -9.49 8.65 -39.80
CA ALA A 107 -10.24 8.52 -41.06
C ALA A 107 -9.47 7.71 -42.10
N ARG A 108 -8.13 7.81 -42.15
CA ARG A 108 -7.26 7.07 -43.07
C ARG A 108 -6.92 5.66 -42.61
N MET A 109 -7.46 5.18 -41.47
CA MET A 109 -7.10 3.91 -40.83
C MET A 109 -5.63 3.87 -40.37
N GLU A 110 -5.03 5.01 -40.14
CA GLU A 110 -3.68 5.11 -39.57
C GLU A 110 -3.75 5.15 -38.04
N GLN A 111 -2.72 4.64 -37.40
CA GLN A 111 -2.62 4.71 -35.95
C GLN A 111 -2.36 6.13 -35.49
N THR A 112 -3.16 6.62 -34.56
CA THR A 112 -2.93 7.89 -33.86
C THR A 112 -2.72 7.65 -32.37
N ARG A 113 -2.26 8.67 -31.66
CA ARG A 113 -1.95 8.58 -30.23
C ARG A 113 -2.55 9.76 -29.49
N VAL A 114 -3.21 9.47 -28.38
CA VAL A 114 -3.52 10.45 -27.34
C VAL A 114 -2.43 10.33 -26.29
N SER A 115 -1.79 11.43 -25.93
CA SER A 115 -0.73 11.41 -24.92
C SER A 115 -1.29 11.86 -23.58
N VAL A 116 -1.05 11.06 -22.54
CA VAL A 116 -1.48 11.38 -21.18
C VAL A 116 -0.23 11.63 -20.34
N TYR A 117 -0.13 12.83 -19.78
CA TYR A 117 0.95 13.23 -18.87
C TYR A 117 0.37 13.30 -17.46
N CYS A 118 0.90 12.54 -16.53
CA CYS A 118 0.41 12.49 -15.16
C CYS A 118 1.51 12.80 -14.17
N ASP A 119 1.15 13.42 -13.07
CA ASP A 119 2.02 13.52 -11.91
C ASP A 119 2.02 12.17 -11.18
N MET A 120 3.18 11.51 -11.18
CA MET A 120 3.36 10.21 -10.53
C MET A 120 3.64 10.32 -9.02
N SER A 121 3.73 11.53 -8.46
CA SER A 121 3.85 11.71 -7.01
C SER A 121 2.57 11.25 -6.29
N GLY A 122 1.42 11.36 -6.95
CA GLY A 122 0.13 10.86 -6.50
C GLY A 122 -0.28 9.55 -7.20
N MET A 123 0.14 8.40 -6.71
CA MET A 123 -0.13 7.08 -7.30
C MET A 123 -1.63 6.85 -7.62
N LEU A 124 -2.53 7.31 -6.75
CA LEU A 124 -3.98 7.13 -6.92
C LEU A 124 -4.50 7.97 -8.08
N TYR A 125 -4.07 9.23 -8.20
CA TYR A 125 -4.44 10.12 -9.30
C TYR A 125 -3.95 9.60 -10.64
N TYR A 126 -2.68 9.17 -10.69
CA TYR A 126 -2.10 8.55 -11.88
C TYR A 126 -2.90 7.33 -12.34
N LYS A 127 -3.22 6.41 -11.41
CA LYS A 127 -3.99 5.19 -11.71
C LYS A 127 -5.39 5.53 -12.27
N ALA A 128 -6.10 6.46 -11.65
CA ALA A 128 -7.43 6.89 -12.06
C ALA A 128 -7.42 7.48 -13.48
N ILE A 129 -6.51 8.42 -13.75
CA ILE A 129 -6.41 9.08 -15.07
C ILE A 129 -6.03 8.06 -16.16
N LEU A 130 -5.05 7.18 -15.88
CA LEU A 130 -4.59 6.19 -16.85
C LEU A 130 -5.68 5.16 -17.16
N ALA A 131 -6.36 4.64 -16.14
CA ALA A 131 -7.45 3.70 -16.32
C ALA A 131 -8.56 4.29 -17.18
N SER A 132 -9.08 5.46 -16.81
CA SER A 132 -10.15 6.14 -17.57
C SER A 132 -9.74 6.45 -19.01
N ALA A 133 -8.54 6.96 -19.26
CA ALA A 133 -8.06 7.23 -20.61
C ALA A 133 -7.90 5.94 -21.43
N THR A 134 -7.50 4.85 -20.81
CA THR A 134 -7.38 3.54 -21.46
C THR A 134 -8.76 2.98 -21.82
N ASP A 135 -9.71 3.00 -20.90
CA ASP A 135 -11.07 2.50 -21.12
C ASP A 135 -11.78 3.24 -22.22
N VAL A 136 -11.70 4.59 -22.23
CA VAL A 136 -12.26 5.42 -23.30
C VAL A 136 -11.58 5.12 -24.65
N SER A 137 -10.27 4.90 -24.66
CA SER A 137 -9.54 4.54 -25.88
C SER A 137 -9.97 3.17 -26.40
N LEU A 138 -10.17 2.19 -25.54
CA LEU A 138 -10.64 0.86 -25.91
C LEU A 138 -12.07 0.90 -26.43
N GLU A 139 -12.97 1.62 -25.76
CA GLU A 139 -14.36 1.80 -26.21
C GLU A 139 -14.41 2.47 -27.59
N MET A 140 -13.64 3.54 -27.79
CA MET A 140 -13.58 4.23 -29.07
C MET A 140 -13.03 3.34 -30.17
N ASN A 141 -11.99 2.56 -29.89
CA ASN A 141 -11.45 1.58 -30.84
C ASN A 141 -12.48 0.51 -31.20
N ALA A 142 -13.25 0.00 -30.24
CA ALA A 142 -14.32 -0.95 -30.48
C ALA A 142 -15.38 -0.37 -31.42
N ARG A 143 -15.85 0.85 -31.17
CA ARG A 143 -16.83 1.56 -32.03
C ARG A 143 -16.30 1.76 -33.44
N ILE A 144 -15.05 2.18 -33.60
CA ILE A 144 -14.44 2.37 -34.91
C ILE A 144 -14.40 1.04 -35.67
N LYS A 145 -14.07 -0.05 -35.02
CA LYS A 145 -14.07 -1.39 -35.64
C LYS A 145 -15.47 -1.81 -36.08
N ILE A 146 -16.49 -1.65 -35.22
CA ILE A 146 -17.90 -1.95 -35.54
C ILE A 146 -18.38 -1.14 -36.73
N GLN A 147 -18.20 0.16 -36.71
CA GLN A 147 -18.63 1.06 -37.80
C GLN A 147 -18.01 0.68 -39.15
N ARG A 148 -16.80 0.10 -39.13
CA ARG A 148 -16.08 -0.29 -40.35
C ARG A 148 -16.39 -1.71 -40.82
N ALA A 149 -16.80 -2.58 -39.93
CA ALA A 149 -17.08 -3.97 -40.25
C ALA A 149 -18.34 -4.16 -41.13
N GLY A 150 -19.27 -3.19 -41.10
CA GLY A 150 -20.53 -3.29 -41.86
C GLY A 150 -21.40 -4.46 -41.36
N ASN A 151 -21.32 -4.78 -40.09
CA ASN A 151 -22.08 -5.85 -39.47
C ASN A 151 -23.58 -5.57 -39.52
N THR A 152 -24.38 -6.63 -39.55
CA THR A 152 -25.85 -6.55 -39.63
C THR A 152 -26.54 -7.01 -38.34
N THR A 153 -25.81 -7.56 -37.39
CA THR A 153 -26.33 -8.07 -36.11
C THR A 153 -25.49 -7.64 -34.93
N ASP A 154 -26.13 -7.42 -33.79
CA ASP A 154 -25.48 -7.05 -32.51
C ASP A 154 -24.42 -8.07 -32.11
N ARG A 155 -24.65 -9.36 -32.38
CA ARG A 155 -23.67 -10.42 -32.10
C ARG A 155 -22.40 -10.31 -32.94
N GLN A 156 -22.51 -9.85 -34.19
CA GLN A 156 -21.33 -9.59 -35.03
C GLN A 156 -20.57 -8.37 -34.55
N ASP A 157 -21.27 -7.36 -34.05
CA ASP A 157 -20.67 -6.18 -33.45
C ASP A 157 -19.87 -6.54 -32.20
N GLU A 158 -20.44 -7.35 -31.32
CA GLU A 158 -19.80 -7.86 -30.11
C GLU A 158 -18.52 -8.65 -30.42
N LEU A 159 -18.60 -9.62 -31.36
CA LEU A 159 -17.44 -10.38 -31.81
C LEU A 159 -16.38 -9.53 -32.51
N THR A 160 -16.79 -8.47 -33.20
CA THR A 160 -15.87 -7.51 -33.87
C THR A 160 -15.18 -6.61 -32.87
N ALA A 161 -15.91 -6.15 -31.86
CA ALA A 161 -15.37 -5.31 -30.78
C ALA A 161 -14.40 -6.09 -29.89
N HIS A 162 -14.85 -7.27 -29.47
CA HIS A 162 -14.16 -8.12 -28.48
C HIS A 162 -14.02 -9.56 -29.01
N PRO A 163 -13.10 -9.82 -29.98
CA PRO A 163 -12.91 -11.17 -30.52
C PRO A 163 -12.39 -12.17 -29.48
N LEU A 164 -11.79 -11.68 -28.42
CA LEU A 164 -11.41 -12.44 -27.24
C LEU A 164 -12.05 -11.79 -26.02
N GLU A 165 -13.00 -12.48 -25.44
CA GLU A 165 -13.60 -12.09 -24.17
C GLU A 165 -12.75 -12.66 -23.02
N TYR A 166 -12.41 -11.79 -22.06
CA TYR A 166 -11.78 -12.23 -20.83
C TYR A 166 -12.65 -11.84 -19.63
N GLU A 167 -12.82 -12.75 -18.73
CA GLU A 167 -13.53 -12.52 -17.49
C GLU A 167 -12.49 -12.23 -16.39
N HIS A 168 -12.53 -11.04 -15.81
CA HIS A 168 -11.69 -10.65 -14.70
C HIS A 168 -12.44 -10.83 -13.39
N ILE A 169 -12.12 -11.90 -12.66
CA ILE A 169 -12.69 -12.19 -11.35
C ILE A 169 -11.68 -11.78 -10.28
N ALA A 170 -11.92 -10.65 -9.63
CA ALA A 170 -11.09 -10.22 -8.51
C ALA A 170 -11.49 -11.00 -7.25
N LEU A 171 -10.60 -11.89 -6.77
CA LEU A 171 -10.89 -12.76 -5.63
C LEU A 171 -10.79 -12.08 -4.28
N PHE A 172 -9.89 -11.13 -4.08
CA PHE A 172 -9.56 -10.59 -2.76
C PHE A 172 -9.63 -9.07 -2.64
N ASN A 173 -9.64 -8.32 -3.69
CA ASN A 173 -9.77 -6.85 -3.67
C ASN A 173 -10.52 -6.40 -4.93
N PRO A 174 -11.85 -6.61 -4.98
CA PRO A 174 -12.63 -6.34 -6.18
C PRO A 174 -12.59 -4.86 -6.63
N GLN A 175 -12.45 -3.94 -5.68
CA GLN A 175 -12.36 -2.51 -5.96
C GLN A 175 -10.93 -2.04 -6.28
N SER A 176 -9.94 -2.95 -6.25
CA SER A 176 -8.51 -2.62 -6.39
C SER A 176 -8.09 -1.48 -5.47
N GLY A 177 -8.72 -1.39 -4.28
CA GLY A 177 -8.53 -0.33 -3.31
C GLY A 177 -7.12 -0.36 -2.73
N PHE A 178 -6.56 0.82 -2.53
CA PHE A 178 -5.22 0.96 -1.96
C PHE A 178 -5.19 0.57 -0.48
N ALA A 179 -6.26 0.87 0.26
CA ALA A 179 -6.38 0.52 1.67
C ALA A 179 -6.34 -1.01 1.88
N SER A 180 -7.09 -1.76 1.09
CA SER A 180 -7.15 -3.23 1.19
C SER A 180 -5.80 -3.90 0.95
N PHE A 181 -4.90 -3.27 0.18
CA PHE A 181 -3.53 -3.72 -0.03
C PHE A 181 -2.58 -3.27 1.08
N LEU A 182 -2.67 -2.00 1.49
CA LEU A 182 -1.72 -1.39 2.41
C LEU A 182 -1.97 -1.75 3.88
N LEU A 183 -3.23 -1.80 4.32
CA LEU A 183 -3.60 -2.01 5.72
C LEU A 183 -2.98 -3.28 6.34
N PRO A 184 -3.02 -4.46 5.71
CA PRO A 184 -2.41 -5.65 6.29
C PRO A 184 -0.89 -5.50 6.51
N ALA A 185 -0.18 -4.89 5.57
CA ALA A 185 1.27 -4.67 5.68
C ALA A 185 1.62 -3.68 6.79
N VAL A 186 0.90 -2.56 6.86
CA VAL A 186 1.08 -1.53 7.90
C VAL A 186 0.74 -2.10 9.27
N LEU A 187 -0.30 -2.92 9.38
CA LEU A 187 -0.71 -3.53 10.65
C LEU A 187 0.38 -4.45 11.21
N ILE A 188 0.98 -5.28 10.36
CA ILE A 188 2.11 -6.15 10.75
C ILE A 188 3.30 -5.31 11.23
N LEU A 189 3.62 -4.24 10.50
CA LEU A 189 4.72 -3.34 10.82
C LEU A 189 4.49 -2.61 12.15
N ILE A 190 3.27 -2.14 12.41
CA ILE A 190 2.90 -1.48 13.67
C ILE A 190 3.05 -2.46 14.84
N ILE A 191 2.51 -3.67 14.71
CA ILE A 191 2.64 -4.71 15.76
C ILE A 191 4.11 -5.01 16.03
N GLN A 192 4.92 -5.16 14.99
CA GLN A 192 6.34 -5.41 15.14
C GLN A 192 7.06 -4.27 15.86
N GLN A 193 6.82 -3.03 15.45
CA GLN A 193 7.46 -1.86 16.08
C GLN A 193 7.03 -1.66 17.52
N THR A 194 5.73 -1.78 17.81
CA THR A 194 5.22 -1.61 19.17
C THR A 194 5.72 -2.71 20.11
N MET A 195 5.89 -3.95 19.63
CA MET A 195 6.52 -5.01 20.39
C MET A 195 7.98 -4.70 20.73
N ILE A 196 8.77 -4.26 19.75
CA ILE A 196 10.19 -3.92 19.96
C ILE A 196 10.32 -2.78 20.96
N LEU A 197 9.51 -1.71 20.79
CA LEU A 197 9.50 -0.58 21.72
C LEU A 197 9.06 -0.99 23.11
N GLY A 198 7.99 -1.77 23.24
CA GLY A 198 7.46 -2.25 24.51
C GLY A 198 8.48 -3.10 25.28
N VAL A 199 9.14 -4.04 24.61
CA VAL A 199 10.20 -4.86 25.22
C VAL A 199 11.40 -4.00 25.61
N GLY A 200 11.79 -3.04 24.78
CA GLY A 200 12.88 -2.10 25.08
C GLY A 200 12.58 -1.22 26.30
N MET A 201 11.36 -0.72 26.41
CA MET A 201 10.92 0.08 27.56
C MET A 201 10.86 -0.77 28.84
N GLU A 202 10.31 -1.99 28.79
CA GLU A 202 10.29 -2.89 29.95
C GLU A 202 11.70 -3.19 30.43
N ALA A 203 12.63 -3.50 29.52
CA ALA A 203 14.02 -3.75 29.85
C ALA A 203 14.68 -2.51 30.49
N GLY A 204 14.43 -1.31 29.97
CA GLY A 204 14.91 -0.05 30.51
C GLY A 204 14.39 0.23 31.92
N THR A 205 13.09 0.13 32.12
CA THR A 205 12.44 0.34 33.43
C THR A 205 12.93 -0.68 34.47
N ARG A 206 13.13 -1.92 34.05
CA ARG A 206 13.66 -2.97 34.94
C ARG A 206 15.11 -2.66 35.35
N ARG A 207 15.91 -2.16 34.41
CA ARG A 207 17.27 -1.73 34.68
C ARG A 207 17.33 -0.55 35.67
N GLU A 208 16.52 0.50 35.45
CA GLU A 208 16.42 1.65 36.36
C GLU A 208 16.00 1.26 37.77
N ARG A 209 15.03 0.34 37.90
CA ARG A 209 14.60 -0.20 39.22
C ARG A 209 15.71 -0.95 39.91
N MET A 210 16.54 -1.70 39.18
CA MET A 210 17.70 -2.38 39.74
C MET A 210 18.78 -1.41 40.20
N GLU A 211 19.06 -0.35 39.41
CA GLU A 211 19.98 0.72 39.76
C GLU A 211 19.55 1.45 41.04
N GLN A 212 18.30 1.81 41.15
CA GLN A 212 17.73 2.48 42.34
C GLN A 212 17.76 1.61 43.58
N THR A 213 17.73 0.30 43.45
CA THR A 213 17.74 -0.62 44.58
C THR A 213 19.15 -1.08 45.00
N HIS A 214 20.22 -0.50 44.42
CA HIS A 214 21.62 -0.93 44.61
C HIS A 214 21.83 -2.44 44.38
N ARG A 215 20.97 -3.06 43.59
CA ARG A 215 21.01 -4.48 43.24
C ARG A 215 21.51 -4.70 41.80
N PHE A 216 22.48 -3.89 41.37
CA PHE A 216 23.29 -4.36 40.26
C PHE A 216 24.24 -5.41 40.78
N PRO A 217 24.17 -6.65 40.28
CA PRO A 217 25.32 -7.54 40.44
C PRO A 217 26.50 -6.82 39.83
N SER A 218 27.54 -6.56 40.58
CA SER A 218 28.79 -6.06 40.00
C SER A 218 29.25 -7.06 38.95
N ALA A 219 30.12 -6.67 38.02
CA ALA A 219 30.72 -7.65 37.12
C ALA A 219 31.34 -8.83 37.87
N ASP A 220 31.74 -8.60 39.13
CA ASP A 220 32.27 -9.58 40.04
C ASP A 220 31.22 -10.56 40.59
N ASP A 221 29.97 -10.12 40.79
CA ASP A 221 28.86 -10.99 41.19
C ASP A 221 28.45 -11.95 40.07
N PHE A 222 28.52 -11.49 38.80
CA PHE A 222 28.25 -12.35 37.65
C PHE A 222 29.32 -13.42 37.46
N THR A 223 30.57 -13.09 37.77
CA THR A 223 31.67 -14.06 37.77
C THR A 223 31.58 -15.03 38.94
N LEU A 224 31.16 -14.54 40.11
CA LEU A 224 30.96 -15.39 41.32
C LEU A 224 29.82 -16.38 41.11
N ASP A 225 28.68 -15.97 40.52
CA ASP A 225 27.57 -16.90 40.25
C ASP A 225 27.94 -17.92 39.16
N ALA A 226 28.67 -17.51 38.12
CA ALA A 226 29.18 -18.43 37.10
C ALA A 226 30.21 -19.42 37.67
N HIS A 227 31.09 -18.97 38.58
CA HIS A 227 32.04 -19.84 39.28
C HIS A 227 31.32 -20.76 40.26
N ALA A 228 30.27 -20.31 40.96
CA ALA A 228 29.48 -21.14 41.87
C ALA A 228 28.69 -22.21 41.10
N GLU A 229 28.11 -21.88 39.93
CA GLU A 229 27.44 -22.85 39.06
C GLU A 229 28.42 -23.88 38.48
N LEU A 230 29.62 -23.45 38.06
CA LEU A 230 30.69 -24.36 37.59
C LEU A 230 31.13 -25.28 38.69
N ALA A 231 31.39 -24.77 39.89
CA ALA A 231 31.78 -25.56 41.05
C ALA A 231 30.69 -26.58 41.45
N ALA A 232 29.41 -26.16 41.45
CA ALA A 232 28.28 -27.04 41.72
C ALA A 232 28.07 -28.09 40.62
N SER A 233 28.42 -27.80 39.39
CA SER A 233 28.37 -28.76 38.28
C SER A 233 29.50 -29.78 38.36
N GLU A 234 30.71 -29.37 38.75
CA GLU A 234 31.85 -30.25 38.97
C GLU A 234 31.62 -31.19 40.16
N GLU A 235 31.03 -30.69 41.24
CA GLU A 235 30.69 -31.49 42.40
C GLU A 235 29.63 -32.55 42.09
N ARG A 236 28.60 -32.19 41.33
CA ARG A 236 27.61 -33.15 40.79
C ARG A 236 28.27 -34.19 39.90
N HIS A 237 29.25 -33.81 39.10
CA HIS A 237 29.96 -34.75 38.22
C HIS A 237 30.89 -35.70 39.02
N ARG A 238 31.48 -35.22 40.12
CA ARG A 238 32.29 -36.05 41.04
C ARG A 238 31.43 -37.07 41.81
N LEU A 239 30.25 -36.63 42.28
CA LEU A 239 29.31 -37.51 42.99
C LEU A 239 28.79 -38.64 42.09
N THR A 240 28.38 -38.30 40.84
CA THR A 240 27.94 -39.32 39.87
C THR A 240 29.05 -40.26 39.44
N ARG A 241 30.30 -39.82 39.44
CA ARG A 241 31.45 -40.66 39.14
C ARG A 241 31.81 -41.61 40.33
N SER A 242 31.69 -41.12 41.56
CA SER A 242 31.91 -41.93 42.77
C SER A 242 30.84 -43.01 42.98
N GLU A 243 29.56 -42.66 42.61
CA GLU A 243 28.46 -43.64 42.66
C GLU A 243 28.61 -44.72 41.59
N ARG A 244 29.06 -44.37 40.38
CA ARG A 244 29.34 -45.34 39.32
C ARG A 244 30.54 -46.30 39.73
N LEU A 245 31.51 -45.78 40.41
CA LEU A 245 32.63 -46.62 40.89
C LEU A 245 32.24 -47.61 42.03
N LYS A 246 31.21 -47.26 42.83
CA LYS A 246 30.66 -48.16 43.87
C LYS A 246 29.73 -49.25 43.28
N GLN A 247 29.24 -49.10 42.04
CA GLN A 247 28.47 -50.15 41.36
C GLN A 247 29.35 -51.18 40.63
N TRP A 248 30.65 -50.94 40.53
CA TRP A 248 31.59 -51.83 39.85
C TRP A 248 32.46 -52.68 40.85
N PHE A 249 32.29 -52.51 42.14
CA PHE A 249 32.84 -53.33 43.21
C PHE A 249 31.72 -53.95 44.07
#